data_b28908c58c1c2343ebe0b3c1237942af
#
_entry.id   b28908c58c1c2343ebe0b3c1237942af
#
_cell.length_a   1.000
_cell.length_b   1.000
_cell.length_c   1.000
_cell.angle_alpha   90.00
_cell.angle_beta   90.00
_cell.angle_gamma   90.00
#
_symmetry.space_group_name_H-M   'P 1'
#
loop_
_entity.id
_entity.type
_entity.pdbx_description
1 polymer ?
#
loop_
_entity_poly.entity_id
_entity_poly.type
_entity_poly.pdbx_seq_one_letter_code
_entity_poly.pdbx_strand_id
1 'polypeptide(L)'
;MQRMTNPGDRLSEEEIRRRRRRAKAERMRRKRRLRRLVILGMILIVAAVVGAGILIYRNTYTGVVNRGKRAEINGNDTKAEALYLKAIEKKGEKKEAYFRLASLYHDQNKDDDADALLQEAVDSHPDSVGVYQAMVEYYEDTDQTEKIAYLMSTCTNGQILTELQDYVARVPEFSLDDEKEYDNVQELTLSSEEDGTIYYTVDGSKTTTEGTEYKEPIQINKEGKTTVRAIFVNKKGIESVEVQKTYMIRFPVAEAPAVSPTTGQYKEPISVEVQVPEGYTAYYTTDGSEPSDQSVKYTGAFPLYQDTELNVVLIDGNGKKSEITTRKYQIRS
;
A
#
# COMPACT_ATOMS: atom_id res chain seq x y z
N MET A 1 -63.03 103.94 -19.68
CA MET A 1 -63.53 102.85 -18.81
C MET A 1 -62.39 102.43 -17.89
N GLN A 2 -62.35 102.97 -16.70
CA GLN A 2 -61.33 102.67 -15.70
C GLN A 2 -61.76 101.37 -14.94
N ARG A 3 -60.96 100.31 -15.01
CA ARG A 3 -61.11 99.13 -14.18
C ARG A 3 -60.61 99.46 -12.76
N MET A 4 -61.57 99.66 -11.82
CA MET A 4 -61.25 99.71 -10.39
C MET A 4 -60.68 98.39 -9.91
N THR A 5 -59.45 98.39 -9.48
CA THR A 5 -58.82 97.29 -8.80
C THR A 5 -59.23 97.34 -7.31
N ASN A 6 -59.90 96.28 -6.85
CA ASN A 6 -60.41 96.17 -5.51
C ASN A 6 -59.27 96.13 -4.46
N PRO A 7 -59.25 96.97 -3.38
CA PRO A 7 -58.12 97.08 -2.44
C PRO A 7 -58.07 95.95 -1.43
N GLY A 8 -59.04 95.00 -1.49
CA GLY A 8 -59.20 93.93 -0.48
C GLY A 8 -58.30 92.66 -0.63
N ASP A 9 -57.55 92.58 -1.72
CA ASP A 9 -56.87 91.27 -2.05
C ASP A 9 -55.36 91.26 -1.77
N ARG A 10 -54.86 92.22 -0.99
CA ARG A 10 -53.44 92.15 -0.57
C ARG A 10 -53.36 91.47 0.80
N LEU A 11 -52.89 90.19 0.74
CA LEU A 11 -52.55 89.42 1.96
C LEU A 11 -51.57 90.23 2.85
N SER A 12 -51.80 90.32 4.14
CA SER A 12 -50.91 91.02 5.08
C SER A 12 -49.47 90.35 5.03
N GLU A 13 -48.45 91.18 5.25
CA GLU A 13 -47.07 90.69 5.25
C GLU A 13 -46.90 89.48 6.25
N GLU A 14 -47.61 89.49 7.32
CA GLU A 14 -47.59 88.38 8.26
C GLU A 14 -48.24 87.11 7.70
N GLU A 15 -49.27 87.12 6.93
CA GLU A 15 -49.92 85.99 6.26
C GLU A 15 -48.98 85.45 5.14
N ILE A 16 -48.33 86.34 4.41
CA ILE A 16 -47.32 85.88 3.44
C ILE A 16 -46.14 85.16 4.13
N ARG A 17 -45.66 85.74 5.23
CA ARG A 17 -44.61 85.09 6.04
C ARG A 17 -45.06 83.75 6.64
N ARG A 18 -46.29 83.65 7.11
CA ARG A 18 -46.86 82.40 7.60
C ARG A 18 -47.05 81.33 6.52
N ARG A 19 -47.52 81.73 5.32
CA ARG A 19 -47.61 80.83 4.14
C ARG A 19 -46.25 80.34 3.69
N ARG A 20 -45.25 81.21 3.61
CA ARG A 20 -43.85 80.86 3.26
C ARG A 20 -43.26 79.90 4.28
N ARG A 21 -43.47 80.08 5.60
CA ARG A 21 -43.03 79.18 6.63
C ARG A 21 -43.72 77.81 6.53
N ARG A 22 -44.99 77.74 6.31
CA ARG A 22 -45.76 76.49 6.13
C ARG A 22 -45.29 75.75 4.89
N ALA A 23 -45.14 76.40 3.76
CA ALA A 23 -44.65 75.80 2.53
C ALA A 23 -43.20 75.26 2.66
N LYS A 24 -42.33 75.99 3.38
CA LYS A 24 -40.97 75.55 3.68
C LYS A 24 -40.98 74.29 4.61
N ALA A 25 -41.82 74.29 5.61
CA ALA A 25 -41.99 73.15 6.52
C ALA A 25 -42.56 71.90 5.80
N GLU A 26 -43.52 72.07 4.90
CA GLU A 26 -44.08 70.98 4.09
C GLU A 26 -43.06 70.41 3.11
N ARG A 27 -42.28 71.31 2.45
CA ARG A 27 -41.16 70.89 1.59
C ARG A 27 -40.10 70.11 2.35
N MET A 28 -39.79 70.51 3.61
CA MET A 28 -38.83 69.78 4.45
C MET A 28 -39.40 68.43 4.92
N ARG A 29 -40.69 68.38 5.28
CA ARG A 29 -41.38 67.11 5.65
C ARG A 29 -41.41 66.15 4.45
N ARG A 30 -41.72 66.63 3.25
CA ARG A 30 -41.71 65.86 1.99
C ARG A 30 -40.31 65.35 1.67
N LYS A 31 -39.26 66.20 1.79
CA LYS A 31 -37.85 65.79 1.62
C LYS A 31 -37.44 64.71 2.65
N ARG A 32 -37.85 64.86 3.93
CA ARG A 32 -37.53 63.86 4.96
C ARG A 32 -38.24 62.54 4.68
N ARG A 33 -39.53 62.57 4.26
CA ARG A 33 -40.30 61.38 3.87
C ARG A 33 -39.63 60.71 2.64
N LEU A 34 -39.25 61.45 1.63
CA LEU A 34 -38.59 60.92 0.44
C LEU A 34 -37.23 60.29 0.79
N ARG A 35 -36.42 60.98 1.61
CA ARG A 35 -35.16 60.39 2.10
C ARG A 35 -35.37 59.09 2.86
N ARG A 36 -36.37 59.00 3.73
CA ARG A 36 -36.71 57.77 4.44
C ARG A 36 -37.09 56.63 3.47
N LEU A 37 -37.93 56.96 2.47
CA LEU A 37 -38.32 55.96 1.45
C LEU A 37 -37.13 55.49 0.61
N VAL A 38 -36.23 56.39 0.24
CA VAL A 38 -34.97 56.01 -0.50
C VAL A 38 -34.09 55.11 0.38
N ILE A 39 -33.93 55.46 1.68
CA ILE A 39 -33.14 54.63 2.60
C ILE A 39 -33.79 53.24 2.77
N LEU A 40 -35.10 53.17 2.95
CA LEU A 40 -35.83 51.91 3.03
C LEU A 40 -35.70 51.09 1.75
N GLY A 41 -35.80 51.72 0.60
CA GLY A 41 -35.57 51.07 -0.71
C GLY A 41 -34.16 50.50 -0.84
N MET A 42 -33.12 51.24 -0.42
CA MET A 42 -31.74 50.75 -0.42
C MET A 42 -31.56 49.54 0.52
N ILE A 43 -32.18 49.59 1.73
CA ILE A 43 -32.12 48.46 2.67
C ILE A 43 -32.78 47.23 2.05
N LEU A 44 -33.94 47.35 1.42
CA LEU A 44 -34.62 46.23 0.74
C LEU A 44 -33.79 45.65 -0.41
N ILE A 45 -33.15 46.49 -1.20
CA ILE A 45 -32.26 46.05 -2.28
C ILE A 45 -31.06 45.26 -1.70
N VAL A 46 -30.40 45.79 -0.67
CA VAL A 46 -29.30 45.07 0.02
C VAL A 46 -29.80 43.76 0.61
N ALA A 47 -30.93 43.73 1.28
CA ALA A 47 -31.51 42.49 1.82
C ALA A 47 -31.81 41.47 0.71
N ALA A 48 -32.32 41.90 -0.45
CA ALA A 48 -32.58 41.05 -1.60
C ALA A 48 -31.30 40.45 -2.17
N VAL A 49 -30.25 41.30 -2.33
CA VAL A 49 -28.94 40.86 -2.84
C VAL A 49 -28.29 39.85 -1.87
N VAL A 50 -28.31 40.13 -0.57
CA VAL A 50 -27.80 39.21 0.45
C VAL A 50 -28.60 37.92 0.44
N GLY A 51 -29.94 37.98 0.40
CA GLY A 51 -30.81 36.81 0.32
C GLY A 51 -30.54 35.95 -0.91
N ALA A 52 -30.39 36.56 -2.07
CA ALA A 52 -30.01 35.88 -3.31
C ALA A 52 -28.61 35.25 -3.20
N GLY A 53 -27.63 35.95 -2.61
CA GLY A 53 -26.29 35.40 -2.35
C GLY A 53 -26.33 34.18 -1.42
N ILE A 54 -27.13 34.21 -0.36
CA ILE A 54 -27.35 33.07 0.55
C ILE A 54 -27.96 31.87 -0.20
N LEU A 55 -28.97 32.11 -1.04
CA LEU A 55 -29.62 31.04 -1.81
C LEU A 55 -28.65 30.41 -2.83
N ILE A 56 -27.85 31.21 -3.52
CA ILE A 56 -26.82 30.74 -4.42
C ILE A 56 -25.79 29.91 -3.65
N TYR A 57 -25.23 30.46 -2.55
CA TYR A 57 -24.27 29.76 -1.73
C TYR A 57 -24.80 28.41 -1.23
N ARG A 58 -26.03 28.36 -0.72
CA ARG A 58 -26.68 27.13 -0.23
C ARG A 58 -26.79 26.04 -1.30
N ASN A 59 -26.75 26.41 -2.58
CA ASN A 59 -26.78 25.46 -3.70
C ASN A 59 -25.42 25.14 -4.30
N THR A 60 -24.32 25.77 -3.83
CA THR A 60 -22.97 25.38 -4.21
C THR A 60 -22.58 24.04 -3.55
N TYR A 61 -21.54 23.35 -4.08
CA TYR A 61 -20.96 22.16 -3.44
C TYR A 61 -20.70 22.39 -1.94
N THR A 62 -19.90 23.40 -1.61
CA THR A 62 -19.54 23.74 -0.23
C THR A 62 -20.76 24.05 0.63
N GLY A 63 -21.74 24.76 0.11
CA GLY A 63 -22.98 25.07 0.84
C GLY A 63 -23.83 23.83 1.10
N VAL A 64 -23.87 22.87 0.19
CA VAL A 64 -24.56 21.60 0.34
C VAL A 64 -23.84 20.72 1.38
N VAL A 65 -22.52 20.56 1.27
CA VAL A 65 -21.70 19.81 2.26
C VAL A 65 -21.85 20.40 3.66
N ASN A 66 -21.74 21.73 3.83
CA ASN A 66 -21.91 22.37 5.14
C ASN A 66 -23.32 22.17 5.75
N ARG A 67 -24.33 21.99 4.93
CA ARG A 67 -25.68 21.64 5.38
C ARG A 67 -25.76 20.17 5.79
N GLY A 68 -25.04 19.27 5.09
CA GLY A 68 -24.87 17.88 5.48
C GLY A 68 -24.25 17.78 6.87
N LYS A 69 -23.09 18.42 7.09
CA LYS A 69 -22.40 18.47 8.39
C LYS A 69 -23.31 18.97 9.53
N ARG A 70 -24.12 19.97 9.28
CA ARG A 70 -25.09 20.46 10.28
C ARG A 70 -26.22 19.46 10.56
N ALA A 71 -26.65 18.71 9.53
CA ALA A 71 -27.67 17.68 9.72
C ALA A 71 -27.11 16.52 10.54
N GLU A 72 -25.88 16.08 10.26
CA GLU A 72 -25.11 15.08 11.00
C GLU A 72 -24.95 15.47 12.49
N ILE A 73 -24.44 16.67 12.77
CA ILE A 73 -24.30 17.20 14.16
C ILE A 73 -25.63 17.23 14.92
N ASN A 74 -26.76 17.44 14.21
CA ASN A 74 -28.07 17.42 14.79
C ASN A 74 -28.73 16.02 14.89
N GLY A 75 -27.98 14.95 14.57
CA GLY A 75 -28.44 13.56 14.59
C GLY A 75 -29.48 13.24 13.50
N ASN A 76 -29.50 14.01 12.40
CA ASN A 76 -30.38 13.74 11.28
C ASN A 76 -29.62 13.12 10.10
N ASP A 77 -29.27 11.85 10.27
CA ASP A 77 -28.41 11.10 9.37
C ASP A 77 -29.00 10.94 7.97
N THR A 78 -30.29 10.62 7.87
CA THR A 78 -30.99 10.53 6.57
C THR A 78 -30.90 11.83 5.77
N LYS A 79 -30.97 12.97 6.43
CA LYS A 79 -30.81 14.25 5.77
C LYS A 79 -29.36 14.58 5.45
N ALA A 80 -28.42 14.16 6.28
CA ALA A 80 -26.99 14.31 6.03
C ALA A 80 -26.60 13.51 4.79
N GLU A 81 -26.98 12.25 4.73
CA GLU A 81 -26.79 11.34 3.59
C GLU A 81 -27.32 11.96 2.28
N ALA A 82 -28.61 12.36 2.24
CA ALA A 82 -29.19 12.97 1.06
C ALA A 82 -28.46 14.25 0.59
N LEU A 83 -27.86 15.00 1.53
CA LEU A 83 -27.08 16.20 1.21
C LEU A 83 -25.71 15.86 0.70
N TYR A 84 -25.04 14.83 1.24
CA TYR A 84 -23.74 14.38 0.76
C TYR A 84 -23.85 13.77 -0.64
N LEU A 85 -24.82 12.90 -0.89
CA LEU A 85 -25.14 12.39 -2.24
C LEU A 85 -25.38 13.52 -3.23
N LYS A 86 -26.16 14.54 -2.85
CA LYS A 86 -26.38 15.74 -3.67
C LYS A 86 -25.09 16.53 -3.93
N ALA A 87 -24.15 16.53 -2.99
CA ALA A 87 -22.87 17.18 -3.20
C ALA A 87 -21.99 16.40 -4.19
N ILE A 88 -22.00 15.06 -4.11
CA ILE A 88 -21.32 14.15 -5.03
C ILE A 88 -21.85 14.35 -6.47
N GLU A 89 -23.18 14.38 -6.67
CA GLU A 89 -23.76 14.69 -8.00
C GLU A 89 -23.27 16.01 -8.59
N LYS A 90 -23.01 17.01 -7.73
CA LYS A 90 -22.54 18.32 -8.20
C LYS A 90 -21.07 18.34 -8.59
N LYS A 91 -20.23 17.64 -7.87
CA LYS A 91 -18.78 17.57 -8.05
C LYS A 91 -18.24 16.25 -7.49
N GLY A 92 -18.36 15.19 -8.27
CA GLY A 92 -17.89 13.85 -7.94
C GLY A 92 -16.37 13.69 -7.79
N GLU A 93 -15.58 14.73 -8.04
CA GLU A 93 -14.12 14.72 -7.90
C GLU A 93 -13.64 15.25 -6.54
N LYS A 94 -14.56 15.65 -5.64
CA LYS A 94 -14.23 16.33 -4.39
C LYS A 94 -14.23 15.39 -3.20
N LYS A 95 -13.14 15.36 -2.45
CA LYS A 95 -12.91 14.55 -1.26
C LYS A 95 -14.03 14.60 -0.21
N GLU A 96 -14.38 15.79 0.25
CA GLU A 96 -15.14 16.02 1.48
C GLU A 96 -16.50 15.31 1.55
N ALA A 97 -17.24 15.23 0.43
CA ALA A 97 -18.56 14.61 0.42
C ALA A 97 -18.47 13.08 0.53
N TYR A 98 -17.50 12.47 -0.17
CA TYR A 98 -17.26 11.01 -0.09
C TYR A 98 -16.78 10.61 1.30
N PHE A 99 -15.76 11.29 1.82
CA PHE A 99 -15.24 11.03 3.16
C PHE A 99 -16.35 11.11 4.22
N ARG A 100 -17.14 12.18 4.21
CA ARG A 100 -18.24 12.35 5.18
C ARG A 100 -19.34 11.30 5.06
N LEU A 101 -19.67 10.90 3.83
CA LEU A 101 -20.70 9.89 3.62
C LEU A 101 -20.21 8.50 4.04
N ALA A 102 -18.97 8.17 3.72
CA ALA A 102 -18.36 6.92 4.16
C ALA A 102 -18.26 6.84 5.69
N SER A 103 -17.79 7.92 6.36
CA SER A 103 -17.76 7.99 7.82
C SER A 103 -19.17 7.86 8.43
N LEU A 104 -20.21 8.50 7.82
CA LEU A 104 -21.58 8.36 8.27
C LEU A 104 -22.10 6.91 8.16
N TYR A 105 -21.70 6.18 7.11
CA TYR A 105 -22.04 4.76 6.97
C TYR A 105 -21.32 3.92 8.01
N HIS A 106 -20.04 4.18 8.26
CA HIS A 106 -19.26 3.52 9.31
C HIS A 106 -19.90 3.69 10.71
N ASP A 107 -20.29 4.91 11.07
CA ASP A 107 -20.98 5.22 12.34
C ASP A 107 -22.30 4.46 12.49
N GLN A 108 -22.90 4.02 11.38
CA GLN A 108 -24.10 3.19 11.33
C GLN A 108 -23.81 1.68 11.29
N ASN A 109 -22.54 1.26 11.39
CA ASN A 109 -22.06 -0.12 11.19
C ASN A 109 -22.38 -0.68 9.78
N LYS A 110 -22.27 0.17 8.76
CA LYS A 110 -22.49 -0.15 7.35
C LYS A 110 -21.18 -0.02 6.56
N ASP A 111 -20.14 -0.72 7.01
CA ASP A 111 -18.80 -0.63 6.42
C ASP A 111 -18.77 -1.09 4.96
N ASP A 112 -19.58 -2.10 4.62
CA ASP A 112 -19.72 -2.58 3.23
C ASP A 112 -20.29 -1.49 2.31
N ASP A 113 -21.24 -0.70 2.78
CA ASP A 113 -21.83 0.43 2.02
C ASP A 113 -20.79 1.56 1.85
N ALA A 114 -19.98 1.82 2.87
CA ALA A 114 -18.88 2.79 2.79
C ALA A 114 -17.82 2.37 1.77
N ASP A 115 -17.39 1.11 1.81
CA ASP A 115 -16.43 0.55 0.87
C ASP A 115 -16.97 0.59 -0.57
N ALA A 116 -18.23 0.16 -0.78
CA ALA A 116 -18.87 0.18 -2.09
C ALA A 116 -18.95 1.61 -2.66
N LEU A 117 -19.33 2.60 -1.84
CA LEU A 117 -19.36 4.01 -2.22
C LEU A 117 -17.99 4.52 -2.69
N LEU A 118 -16.94 4.20 -1.94
CA LEU A 118 -15.58 4.68 -2.22
C LEU A 118 -14.98 3.96 -3.44
N GLN A 119 -15.25 2.66 -3.60
CA GLN A 119 -14.81 1.91 -4.77
C GLN A 119 -15.51 2.42 -6.04
N GLU A 120 -16.82 2.64 -6.02
CA GLU A 120 -17.57 3.23 -7.14
C GLU A 120 -17.03 4.62 -7.50
N ALA A 121 -16.61 5.40 -6.49
CA ALA A 121 -16.01 6.71 -6.69
C ALA A 121 -14.67 6.62 -7.44
N VAL A 122 -13.79 5.69 -7.07
CA VAL A 122 -12.50 5.44 -7.74
C VAL A 122 -12.74 4.94 -9.17
N ASP A 123 -13.65 4.01 -9.37
CA ASP A 123 -13.98 3.46 -10.69
C ASP A 123 -14.55 4.52 -11.64
N SER A 124 -15.36 5.44 -11.10
CA SER A 124 -15.96 6.55 -11.88
C SER A 124 -14.99 7.71 -12.12
N HIS A 125 -14.02 7.91 -11.24
CA HIS A 125 -13.09 9.04 -11.25
C HIS A 125 -11.64 8.57 -10.97
N PRO A 126 -11.07 7.67 -11.80
CA PRO A 126 -9.78 7.02 -11.53
C PRO A 126 -8.58 8.00 -11.48
N ASP A 127 -8.74 9.20 -12.05
CA ASP A 127 -7.70 10.24 -12.06
C ASP A 127 -7.92 11.33 -10.99
N SER A 128 -8.91 11.16 -10.12
CA SER A 128 -9.24 12.18 -9.12
C SER A 128 -8.44 12.02 -7.83
N VAL A 129 -7.44 12.88 -7.62
CA VAL A 129 -6.72 12.97 -6.33
C VAL A 129 -7.69 13.12 -5.15
N GLY A 130 -8.77 13.91 -5.30
CA GLY A 130 -9.74 14.13 -4.23
C GLY A 130 -10.50 12.87 -3.80
N VAL A 131 -10.80 11.97 -4.74
CA VAL A 131 -11.45 10.68 -4.44
C VAL A 131 -10.49 9.75 -3.68
N TYR A 132 -9.25 9.60 -4.17
CA TYR A 132 -8.23 8.81 -3.46
C TYR A 132 -7.93 9.35 -2.07
N GLN A 133 -7.85 10.69 -1.91
CA GLN A 133 -7.72 11.30 -0.58
C GLN A 133 -8.89 10.99 0.35
N ALA A 134 -10.12 10.92 -0.18
CA ALA A 134 -11.28 10.55 0.64
C ALA A 134 -11.19 9.12 1.15
N MET A 135 -10.78 8.20 0.28
CA MET A 135 -10.63 6.79 0.59
C MET A 135 -9.50 6.53 1.58
N VAL A 136 -8.33 7.14 1.36
CA VAL A 136 -7.18 7.05 2.27
C VAL A 136 -7.53 7.59 3.65
N GLU A 137 -8.13 8.80 3.74
CA GLU A 137 -8.51 9.40 5.01
C GLU A 137 -9.57 8.58 5.76
N TYR A 138 -10.54 8.00 5.03
CA TYR A 138 -11.52 7.09 5.63
C TYR A 138 -10.86 5.83 6.20
N TYR A 139 -9.97 5.18 5.46
CA TYR A 139 -9.28 3.98 5.95
C TYR A 139 -8.28 4.28 7.07
N GLU A 140 -7.64 5.45 7.08
CA GLU A 140 -6.79 5.91 8.18
C GLU A 140 -7.62 6.14 9.46
N ASP A 141 -8.78 6.83 9.35
CA ASP A 141 -9.67 7.11 10.49
C ASP A 141 -10.34 5.85 11.06
N THR A 142 -10.50 4.80 10.25
CA THR A 142 -11.11 3.53 10.65
C THR A 142 -10.11 2.41 10.92
N ASP A 143 -8.80 2.73 10.97
CA ASP A 143 -7.68 1.81 11.26
C ASP A 143 -7.60 0.62 10.27
N GLN A 144 -7.93 0.87 8.98
CA GLN A 144 -7.91 -0.12 7.90
C GLN A 144 -6.70 0.10 6.96
N THR A 145 -5.50 0.18 7.55
CA THR A 145 -4.26 0.55 6.84
C THR A 145 -3.88 -0.43 5.72
N GLU A 146 -4.25 -1.70 5.83
CA GLU A 146 -4.06 -2.70 4.77
C GLU A 146 -4.83 -2.37 3.48
N LYS A 147 -5.99 -1.74 3.59
CA LYS A 147 -6.76 -1.27 2.44
C LYS A 147 -6.09 -0.08 1.75
N ILE A 148 -5.41 0.79 2.52
CA ILE A 148 -4.60 1.87 1.96
C ILE A 148 -3.45 1.29 1.13
N ALA A 149 -2.74 0.30 1.67
CA ALA A 149 -1.65 -0.36 0.97
C ALA A 149 -2.11 -0.98 -0.36
N TYR A 150 -3.25 -1.69 -0.34
CA TYR A 150 -3.84 -2.26 -1.55
C TYR A 150 -4.24 -1.18 -2.57
N LEU A 151 -4.94 -0.13 -2.14
CA LEU A 151 -5.35 1.00 -2.98
C LEU A 151 -4.15 1.64 -3.69
N MET A 152 -3.09 1.92 -2.94
CA MET A 152 -1.91 2.58 -3.47
C MET A 152 -1.07 1.65 -4.37
N SER A 153 -1.03 0.35 -4.09
CA SER A 153 -0.33 -0.65 -4.92
C SER A 153 -0.98 -0.85 -6.29
N THR A 154 -2.29 -0.66 -6.39
CA THR A 154 -3.06 -0.80 -7.64
C THR A 154 -3.19 0.52 -8.42
N CYS A 155 -2.89 1.66 -7.79
CA CYS A 155 -2.93 2.97 -8.43
C CYS A 155 -1.80 3.12 -9.45
N THR A 156 -2.16 3.44 -10.70
CA THR A 156 -1.18 3.68 -11.79
C THR A 156 -1.02 5.16 -12.13
N ASN A 157 -1.80 6.05 -11.51
CA ASN A 157 -1.75 7.49 -11.80
C ASN A 157 -0.61 8.15 -11.03
N GLY A 158 0.43 8.61 -11.76
CA GLY A 158 1.63 9.23 -11.16
C GLY A 158 1.36 10.51 -10.36
N GLN A 159 0.32 11.29 -10.70
CA GLN A 159 -0.05 12.47 -9.92
C GLN A 159 -0.62 12.07 -8.56
N ILE A 160 -1.50 11.08 -8.53
CA ILE A 160 -2.08 10.55 -7.28
C ILE A 160 -0.98 9.99 -6.39
N LEU A 161 -0.08 9.15 -6.96
CA LEU A 161 1.06 8.58 -6.22
C LEU A 161 2.01 9.66 -5.68
N THR A 162 2.18 10.78 -6.38
CA THR A 162 2.99 11.90 -5.91
C THR A 162 2.30 12.67 -4.78
N GLU A 163 1.01 12.96 -4.92
CA GLU A 163 0.24 13.72 -3.91
C GLU A 163 -0.01 12.90 -2.62
N LEU A 164 -0.01 11.57 -2.73
CA LEU A 164 -0.23 10.62 -1.62
C LEU A 164 1.01 9.78 -1.31
N GLN A 165 2.21 10.27 -1.66
CA GLN A 165 3.46 9.52 -1.49
C GLN A 165 3.68 8.96 -0.08
N ASP A 166 3.20 9.66 0.95
CA ASP A 166 3.32 9.21 2.34
C ASP A 166 2.51 7.95 2.66
N TYR A 167 1.59 7.58 1.79
CA TYR A 167 0.75 6.38 1.90
C TYR A 167 1.18 5.26 0.96
N VAL A 168 2.20 5.49 0.15
CA VAL A 168 2.77 4.47 -0.72
C VAL A 168 3.67 3.56 0.10
N ALA A 169 3.47 2.25 -0.03
CA ALA A 169 4.35 1.22 0.52
C ALA A 169 4.52 0.14 -0.55
N ARG A 170 5.62 0.23 -1.33
CA ARG A 170 5.91 -0.76 -2.37
C ARG A 170 6.51 -2.01 -1.77
N VAL A 171 6.24 -3.13 -2.43
CA VAL A 171 6.85 -4.40 -2.03
C VAL A 171 8.37 -4.32 -2.09
N PRO A 172 9.10 -5.01 -1.19
CA PRO A 172 10.55 -5.07 -1.26
C PRO A 172 11.04 -5.76 -2.52
N GLU A 173 12.15 -5.29 -3.07
CA GLU A 173 12.86 -5.95 -4.14
C GLU A 173 13.76 -7.05 -3.59
N PHE A 174 13.85 -8.18 -4.29
CA PHE A 174 14.64 -9.35 -3.95
C PHE A 174 15.77 -9.49 -4.97
N SER A 175 17.02 -9.56 -4.52
CA SER A 175 18.18 -9.63 -5.40
C SER A 175 18.37 -10.95 -6.15
N LEU A 176 17.77 -12.04 -5.66
CA LEU A 176 17.89 -13.36 -6.26
C LEU A 176 16.69 -13.68 -7.15
N ASP A 177 16.98 -14.40 -8.23
CA ASP A 177 15.99 -14.94 -9.15
C ASP A 177 15.41 -16.25 -8.56
N ASP A 178 14.11 -16.28 -8.32
CA ASP A 178 13.40 -17.42 -7.75
C ASP A 178 13.03 -18.50 -8.79
N GLU A 179 13.21 -18.23 -10.08
CA GLU A 179 13.06 -19.22 -11.15
C GLU A 179 14.34 -20.06 -11.36
N LYS A 180 15.46 -19.60 -10.79
CA LYS A 180 16.76 -20.23 -10.92
C LYS A 180 17.02 -21.24 -9.82
N GLU A 181 17.56 -22.43 -10.19
CA GLU A 181 18.17 -23.38 -9.26
C GLU A 181 19.63 -23.00 -9.00
N TYR A 182 20.03 -22.99 -7.73
CA TYR A 182 21.39 -22.64 -7.29
C TYR A 182 22.15 -23.88 -6.83
N ASP A 183 23.42 -23.93 -7.14
CA ASP A 183 24.31 -25.05 -6.80
C ASP A 183 25.22 -24.80 -5.58
N ASN A 184 25.12 -23.62 -4.99
CA ASN A 184 25.87 -23.18 -3.82
C ASN A 184 25.03 -22.28 -2.91
N VAL A 185 25.57 -21.95 -1.74
CA VAL A 185 24.99 -20.99 -0.79
C VAL A 185 24.78 -19.63 -1.47
N GLN A 186 23.64 -19.01 -1.22
CA GLN A 186 23.29 -17.70 -1.75
C GLN A 186 23.07 -16.67 -0.63
N GLU A 187 23.37 -15.42 -0.94
CA GLU A 187 23.05 -14.27 -0.13
C GLU A 187 21.90 -13.49 -0.78
N LEU A 188 20.74 -13.45 -0.11
CA LEU A 188 19.60 -12.70 -0.58
C LEU A 188 19.61 -11.32 0.07
N THR A 189 19.62 -10.26 -0.72
CA THR A 189 19.39 -8.91 -0.26
C THR A 189 17.97 -8.48 -0.56
N LEU A 190 17.38 -7.74 0.38
CA LEU A 190 16.09 -7.08 0.24
C LEU A 190 16.33 -5.57 0.22
N SER A 191 15.62 -4.85 -0.66
CA SER A 191 15.73 -3.40 -0.77
C SER A 191 14.38 -2.74 -1.01
N SER A 192 14.29 -1.45 -0.70
CA SER A 192 13.16 -0.58 -1.03
C SER A 192 13.68 0.78 -1.47
N GLU A 193 12.98 1.42 -2.40
CA GLU A 193 13.28 2.80 -2.82
C GLU A 193 12.78 3.83 -1.81
N GLU A 194 11.82 3.45 -0.95
CA GLU A 194 11.22 4.32 0.04
C GLU A 194 11.90 4.18 1.41
N ASP A 195 11.81 5.21 2.23
CA ASP A 195 12.26 5.19 3.62
C ASP A 195 11.28 4.41 4.51
N GLY A 196 11.75 3.35 5.14
CA GLY A 196 10.93 2.49 6.02
C GLY A 196 11.72 1.29 6.52
N THR A 197 11.00 0.25 6.93
CA THR A 197 11.56 -0.98 7.47
C THR A 197 11.03 -2.18 6.72
N ILE A 198 11.92 -3.13 6.37
CA ILE A 198 11.52 -4.41 5.77
C ILE A 198 11.50 -5.46 6.87
N TYR A 199 10.43 -6.26 6.93
CA TYR A 199 10.29 -7.43 7.77
C TYR A 199 10.20 -8.67 6.90
N TYR A 200 10.76 -9.79 7.38
CA TYR A 200 10.77 -11.04 6.61
C TYR A 200 10.65 -12.29 7.47
N THR A 201 10.27 -13.41 6.82
CA THR A 201 10.35 -14.78 7.37
C THR A 201 11.03 -15.68 6.34
N VAL A 202 11.67 -16.78 6.81
CA VAL A 202 12.37 -17.76 5.93
C VAL A 202 11.77 -19.17 6.01
N ASP A 203 10.74 -19.34 6.81
CA ASP A 203 10.07 -20.63 7.05
C ASP A 203 8.74 -20.77 6.29
N GLY A 204 8.39 -19.75 5.48
CA GLY A 204 7.14 -19.69 4.74
C GLY A 204 5.93 -19.26 5.58
N SER A 205 6.10 -18.90 6.85
CA SER A 205 5.03 -18.32 7.66
C SER A 205 4.68 -16.92 7.14
N LYS A 206 3.44 -16.46 7.40
CA LYS A 206 3.00 -15.11 7.04
C LYS A 206 3.89 -14.08 7.73
N THR A 207 4.33 -13.08 6.96
CA THR A 207 5.15 -11.99 7.48
C THR A 207 4.27 -10.88 8.03
N THR A 208 4.62 -10.40 9.22
CA THR A 208 4.04 -9.23 9.88
C THR A 208 5.16 -8.39 10.49
N THR A 209 4.82 -7.27 11.11
CA THR A 209 5.78 -6.44 11.87
C THR A 209 6.37 -7.15 13.10
N GLU A 210 5.85 -8.33 13.47
CA GLU A 210 6.45 -9.23 14.47
C GLU A 210 7.52 -10.15 13.87
N GLY A 211 7.68 -10.17 12.55
CA GLY A 211 8.73 -10.89 11.83
C GLY A 211 10.13 -10.34 12.12
N THR A 212 11.12 -10.92 11.47
CA THR A 212 12.51 -10.46 11.60
C THR A 212 12.71 -9.16 10.82
N GLU A 213 13.20 -8.12 11.47
CA GLU A 213 13.61 -6.88 10.80
C GLU A 213 14.84 -7.15 9.92
N TYR A 214 14.78 -6.76 8.64
CA TYR A 214 15.90 -6.92 7.72
C TYR A 214 16.99 -5.88 7.98
N LYS A 215 18.20 -6.35 8.33
CA LYS A 215 19.39 -5.51 8.62
C LYS A 215 20.63 -5.95 7.84
N GLU A 216 20.69 -7.21 7.47
CA GLU A 216 21.81 -7.83 6.79
C GLU A 216 21.33 -8.88 5.78
N PRO A 217 22.16 -9.26 4.78
CA PRO A 217 21.76 -10.25 3.79
C PRO A 217 21.36 -11.59 4.39
N ILE A 218 20.27 -12.15 3.89
CA ILE A 218 19.72 -13.44 4.33
C ILE A 218 20.51 -14.56 3.70
N GLN A 219 21.07 -15.46 4.52
CA GLN A 219 21.80 -16.62 4.06
C GLN A 219 20.84 -17.76 3.68
N ILE A 220 20.79 -18.09 2.37
CA ILE A 220 20.08 -19.28 1.88
C ILE A 220 21.12 -20.39 1.76
N ASN A 221 21.27 -21.20 2.81
CA ASN A 221 22.38 -22.16 2.94
C ASN A 221 21.91 -23.61 3.10
N LYS A 222 20.60 -23.89 3.08
CA LYS A 222 20.06 -25.25 3.19
C LYS A 222 19.75 -25.81 1.81
N GLU A 223 20.15 -27.09 1.57
CA GLU A 223 19.72 -27.81 0.37
C GLU A 223 18.17 -27.97 0.38
N GLY A 224 17.58 -27.84 -0.79
CA GLY A 224 16.14 -27.88 -1.00
C GLY A 224 15.50 -26.51 -1.08
N LYS A 225 14.22 -26.42 -0.77
CA LYS A 225 13.43 -25.19 -0.90
C LYS A 225 13.50 -24.35 0.36
N THR A 226 13.78 -23.06 0.15
CA THR A 226 13.64 -22.01 1.17
C THR A 226 12.64 -20.99 0.68
N THR A 227 11.54 -20.79 1.41
CA THR A 227 10.52 -19.79 1.08
C THR A 227 10.74 -18.57 1.95
N VAL A 228 11.01 -17.44 1.31
CA VAL A 228 11.16 -16.14 1.96
C VAL A 228 9.92 -15.31 1.66
N ARG A 229 9.31 -14.77 2.70
CA ARG A 229 8.22 -13.79 2.60
C ARG A 229 8.69 -12.47 3.18
N ALA A 230 8.26 -11.37 2.60
CA ALA A 230 8.62 -10.05 3.10
C ALA A 230 7.51 -9.02 2.89
N ILE A 231 7.46 -8.05 3.80
CA ILE A 231 6.68 -6.82 3.70
C ILE A 231 7.61 -5.64 3.92
N PHE A 232 7.23 -4.50 3.34
CA PHE A 232 7.83 -3.21 3.65
C PHE A 232 6.83 -2.38 4.46
N VAL A 233 7.31 -1.68 5.49
CA VAL A 233 6.50 -0.78 6.31
C VAL A 233 7.09 0.62 6.19
N ASN A 234 6.32 1.56 5.68
CA ASN A 234 6.76 2.94 5.51
C ASN A 234 6.74 3.72 6.85
N LYS A 235 7.20 4.98 6.83
CA LYS A 235 7.26 5.84 8.03
C LYS A 235 5.90 6.14 8.68
N LYS A 236 4.81 5.99 7.96
CA LYS A 236 3.43 6.11 8.50
C LYS A 236 2.90 4.81 9.10
N GLY A 237 3.64 3.72 9.04
CA GLY A 237 3.17 2.41 9.48
C GLY A 237 2.29 1.69 8.47
N ILE A 238 2.23 2.17 7.22
CA ILE A 238 1.52 1.47 6.15
C ILE A 238 2.36 0.30 5.69
N GLU A 239 1.79 -0.91 5.75
CA GLU A 239 2.42 -2.14 5.29
C GLU A 239 2.19 -2.34 3.79
N SER A 240 3.21 -2.78 3.06
CA SER A 240 3.03 -3.21 1.67
C SER A 240 2.23 -4.50 1.59
N VAL A 241 1.75 -4.84 0.37
CA VAL A 241 1.34 -6.23 0.11
C VAL A 241 2.52 -7.17 0.37
N GLU A 242 2.23 -8.35 0.94
CA GLU A 242 3.25 -9.37 1.17
C GLU A 242 3.74 -9.95 -0.17
N VAL A 243 5.05 -10.07 -0.32
CA VAL A 243 5.67 -10.78 -1.43
C VAL A 243 6.32 -12.06 -0.94
N GLN A 244 6.14 -13.14 -1.70
CA GLN A 244 6.72 -14.45 -1.43
C GLN A 244 7.57 -14.90 -2.60
N LYS A 245 8.81 -15.36 -2.30
CA LYS A 245 9.69 -16.01 -3.25
C LYS A 245 10.24 -17.31 -2.68
N THR A 246 10.42 -18.31 -3.54
CA THR A 246 10.93 -19.63 -3.13
C THR A 246 12.20 -19.94 -3.89
N TYR A 247 13.29 -20.14 -3.19
CA TYR A 247 14.61 -20.44 -3.74
C TYR A 247 14.91 -21.94 -3.60
N MET A 248 15.46 -22.52 -4.66
CA MET A 248 15.90 -23.92 -4.67
C MET A 248 17.42 -23.98 -4.68
N ILE A 249 18.00 -24.60 -3.67
CA ILE A 249 19.42 -24.94 -3.65
C ILE A 249 19.56 -26.44 -3.82
N ARG A 250 20.39 -26.86 -4.77
CA ARG A 250 20.78 -28.24 -5.01
C ARG A 250 22.29 -28.32 -5.15
N PHE A 251 22.96 -28.64 -4.06
CA PHE A 251 24.41 -28.80 -4.11
C PHE A 251 24.79 -29.91 -5.09
N PRO A 252 25.87 -29.76 -5.87
CA PRO A 252 26.32 -30.77 -6.79
C PRO A 252 26.69 -32.07 -6.05
N VAL A 253 26.38 -33.21 -6.66
CA VAL A 253 26.82 -34.50 -6.17
C VAL A 253 28.26 -34.71 -6.67
N ALA A 254 29.15 -35.19 -5.80
CA ALA A 254 30.48 -35.57 -6.23
C ALA A 254 30.42 -36.70 -7.27
N GLU A 255 31.30 -36.65 -8.24
CA GLU A 255 31.46 -37.80 -9.11
C GLU A 255 31.89 -39.05 -8.31
N ALA A 256 31.66 -40.24 -8.91
CA ALA A 256 32.09 -41.48 -8.31
C ALA A 256 33.61 -41.49 -8.04
N PRO A 257 34.07 -41.94 -6.86
CA PRO A 257 35.49 -41.91 -6.52
C PRO A 257 36.35 -42.70 -7.51
N ALA A 258 37.47 -42.11 -7.88
CA ALA A 258 38.47 -42.88 -8.65
C ALA A 258 39.17 -43.91 -7.75
N VAL A 259 39.10 -45.15 -8.18
CA VAL A 259 39.65 -46.30 -7.44
C VAL A 259 40.66 -47.06 -8.32
N SER A 260 41.82 -47.25 -7.79
CA SER A 260 42.94 -48.00 -8.45
C SER A 260 43.35 -49.17 -7.59
N PRO A 261 43.74 -50.29 -8.19
CA PRO A 261 43.73 -50.59 -9.64
C PRO A 261 42.31 -50.85 -10.16
N THR A 262 42.16 -50.96 -11.48
CA THR A 262 40.86 -51.22 -12.14
C THR A 262 40.39 -52.65 -11.89
N THR A 263 39.08 -52.95 -12.14
CA THR A 263 38.54 -54.30 -12.16
C THR A 263 39.40 -55.20 -13.00
N GLY A 264 39.73 -56.39 -12.49
CA GLY A 264 40.56 -57.32 -13.23
C GLY A 264 40.96 -58.60 -12.46
N GLN A 265 41.80 -59.46 -13.12
CA GLN A 265 42.42 -60.63 -12.54
C GLN A 265 43.87 -60.33 -12.18
N TYR A 266 44.27 -60.66 -10.96
CA TYR A 266 45.62 -60.36 -10.45
C TYR A 266 46.23 -61.68 -9.92
N LYS A 267 47.53 -61.83 -10.13
CA LYS A 267 48.30 -63.03 -9.72
C LYS A 267 48.89 -62.88 -8.31
N GLU A 268 48.81 -61.69 -7.77
CA GLU A 268 49.36 -61.35 -6.46
C GLU A 268 48.37 -60.45 -5.71
N PRO A 269 48.45 -60.36 -4.37
CA PRO A 269 47.70 -59.37 -3.60
C PRO A 269 47.89 -57.98 -4.16
N ILE A 270 46.81 -57.21 -4.21
CA ILE A 270 46.81 -55.82 -4.71
C ILE A 270 46.64 -54.83 -3.57
N SER A 271 47.14 -53.60 -3.74
CA SER A 271 46.89 -52.49 -2.88
C SER A 271 45.87 -51.56 -3.54
N VAL A 272 44.77 -51.31 -2.87
CA VAL A 272 43.70 -50.42 -3.35
C VAL A 272 43.95 -49.01 -2.86
N GLU A 273 43.91 -48.06 -3.81
CA GLU A 273 43.92 -46.64 -3.49
C GLU A 273 42.62 -45.94 -3.98
N VAL A 274 42.11 -45.02 -3.17
CA VAL A 274 40.93 -44.20 -3.48
C VAL A 274 41.34 -42.75 -3.49
N GLN A 275 41.04 -42.05 -4.57
CA GLN A 275 41.19 -40.58 -4.62
C GLN A 275 40.01 -39.94 -3.86
N VAL A 276 40.32 -39.19 -2.82
CA VAL A 276 39.34 -38.48 -1.98
C VAL A 276 39.53 -37.00 -2.16
N PRO A 277 38.60 -36.29 -2.82
CA PRO A 277 38.63 -34.82 -2.94
C PRO A 277 38.53 -34.12 -1.59
N GLU A 278 38.98 -32.90 -1.52
CA GLU A 278 38.83 -32.05 -0.34
C GLU A 278 37.37 -31.88 0.01
N GLY A 279 37.06 -31.92 1.31
CA GLY A 279 35.67 -31.81 1.83
C GLY A 279 34.93 -33.14 1.85
N TYR A 280 35.48 -34.25 1.34
CA TYR A 280 34.84 -35.57 1.35
C TYR A 280 35.55 -36.59 2.26
N THR A 281 34.76 -37.53 2.72
CA THR A 281 35.27 -38.76 3.34
C THR A 281 34.85 -39.97 2.51
N ALA A 282 35.79 -40.87 2.17
CA ALA A 282 35.44 -42.07 1.46
C ALA A 282 35.10 -43.19 2.45
N TYR A 283 34.05 -43.97 2.16
CA TYR A 283 33.66 -45.18 2.84
C TYR A 283 33.54 -46.33 1.86
N TYR A 284 33.86 -47.52 2.29
CA TYR A 284 33.84 -48.69 1.40
C TYR A 284 33.33 -49.98 2.08
N THR A 285 32.90 -50.94 1.26
CA THR A 285 32.56 -52.30 1.57
C THR A 285 33.33 -53.25 0.69
N THR A 286 33.65 -54.48 1.14
CA THR A 286 34.42 -55.47 0.39
C THR A 286 33.60 -56.74 0.07
N ASP A 287 32.32 -56.70 0.39
CA ASP A 287 31.37 -57.81 0.20
C ASP A 287 30.28 -57.52 -0.85
N GLY A 288 30.44 -56.43 -1.59
CA GLY A 288 29.48 -55.98 -2.59
C GLY A 288 28.25 -55.24 -2.03
N SER A 289 28.13 -55.06 -0.71
CA SER A 289 27.06 -54.29 -0.10
C SER A 289 27.19 -52.77 -0.41
N GLU A 290 26.08 -52.03 -0.32
CA GLU A 290 26.10 -50.57 -0.54
C GLU A 290 26.78 -49.86 0.65
N PRO A 291 27.84 -49.05 0.38
CA PRO A 291 28.54 -48.35 1.45
C PRO A 291 27.72 -47.15 2.00
N SER A 292 27.93 -46.91 3.30
CA SER A 292 27.35 -45.78 4.03
C SER A 292 28.38 -45.17 5.00
N ASP A 293 28.00 -44.12 5.71
CA ASP A 293 28.82 -43.50 6.77
C ASP A 293 29.11 -44.44 7.95
N GLN A 294 28.41 -45.61 8.02
CA GLN A 294 28.63 -46.68 9.00
C GLN A 294 29.60 -47.75 8.44
N SER A 295 29.95 -47.68 7.17
CA SER A 295 30.89 -48.65 6.55
C SER A 295 32.33 -48.30 6.93
N VAL A 296 33.29 -49.12 6.43
CA VAL A 296 34.72 -48.90 6.72
C VAL A 296 35.17 -47.56 6.12
N LYS A 297 35.67 -46.68 6.96
CA LYS A 297 36.22 -45.41 6.55
C LYS A 297 37.56 -45.61 5.84
N TYR A 298 37.76 -45.06 4.66
CA TYR A 298 39.04 -45.06 3.97
C TYR A 298 40.02 -44.06 4.62
N THR A 299 41.17 -44.57 5.06
CA THR A 299 42.20 -43.78 5.74
C THR A 299 43.53 -43.83 4.99
N GLY A 300 43.60 -44.56 3.90
CA GLY A 300 44.82 -44.79 3.09
C GLY A 300 44.76 -46.12 2.36
N ALA A 301 45.75 -46.39 1.50
CA ALA A 301 45.83 -47.59 0.72
C ALA A 301 45.72 -48.86 1.58
N PHE A 302 44.95 -49.85 1.12
CA PHE A 302 44.73 -51.12 1.85
C PHE A 302 44.86 -52.32 0.92
N PRO A 303 45.41 -53.50 1.45
CA PRO A 303 45.61 -54.67 0.66
C PRO A 303 44.36 -55.53 0.51
N LEU A 304 44.19 -56.20 -0.64
CA LEU A 304 43.25 -57.28 -0.89
C LEU A 304 43.98 -58.56 -1.22
N TYR A 305 43.60 -59.65 -0.54
CA TYR A 305 44.28 -60.96 -0.64
C TYR A 305 43.42 -62.01 -1.32
N GLN A 306 42.15 -61.75 -1.56
CA GLN A 306 41.16 -62.70 -2.07
C GLN A 306 40.18 -62.00 -3.03
N ASP A 307 39.37 -62.77 -3.74
CA ASP A 307 38.34 -62.28 -4.60
C ASP A 307 37.42 -61.31 -3.83
N THR A 308 37.23 -60.13 -4.35
CA THR A 308 36.55 -59.05 -3.63
C THR A 308 35.67 -58.23 -4.58
N GLU A 309 34.45 -57.97 -4.19
CA GLU A 309 33.61 -56.95 -4.77
C GLU A 309 33.63 -55.71 -3.87
N LEU A 310 34.37 -54.71 -4.32
CA LEU A 310 34.61 -53.45 -3.63
C LEU A 310 33.60 -52.40 -4.11
N ASN A 311 32.85 -51.84 -3.21
CA ASN A 311 32.04 -50.62 -3.44
C ASN A 311 32.60 -49.46 -2.63
N VAL A 312 32.73 -48.30 -3.25
CA VAL A 312 33.27 -47.06 -2.63
C VAL A 312 32.34 -45.89 -2.89
N VAL A 313 32.07 -45.11 -1.85
CA VAL A 313 31.30 -43.87 -1.92
C VAL A 313 32.04 -42.75 -1.23
N LEU A 314 31.90 -41.52 -1.77
CA LEU A 314 32.33 -40.30 -1.09
C LEU A 314 31.11 -39.70 -0.35
N ILE A 315 31.32 -39.21 0.87
CA ILE A 315 30.29 -38.51 1.65
C ILE A 315 30.87 -37.15 2.07
N ASP A 316 30.13 -36.09 1.80
CA ASP A 316 30.54 -34.74 2.19
C ASP A 316 30.24 -34.42 3.65
N GLY A 317 30.59 -33.22 4.13
CA GLY A 317 30.36 -32.75 5.48
C GLY A 317 28.87 -32.61 5.85
N ASN A 318 27.95 -32.59 4.86
CA ASN A 318 26.51 -32.53 5.01
C ASN A 318 25.82 -33.90 4.95
N GLY A 319 26.62 -34.97 4.74
CA GLY A 319 26.09 -36.36 4.62
C GLY A 319 25.65 -36.76 3.22
N LYS A 320 25.88 -35.90 2.19
CA LYS A 320 25.52 -36.18 0.80
C LYS A 320 26.49 -37.15 0.18
N LYS A 321 25.95 -38.21 -0.43
CA LYS A 321 26.72 -39.27 -1.08
C LYS A 321 26.98 -38.98 -2.54
N SER A 322 28.18 -39.35 -3.01
CA SER A 322 28.49 -39.49 -4.43
C SER A 322 27.80 -40.70 -5.07
N GLU A 323 27.94 -40.86 -6.37
CA GLU A 323 27.73 -42.17 -7.00
C GLU A 323 28.75 -43.16 -6.51
N ILE A 324 28.40 -44.50 -6.54
CA ILE A 324 29.24 -45.58 -6.05
C ILE A 324 30.17 -46.07 -7.14
N THR A 325 31.46 -46.18 -6.84
CA THR A 325 32.40 -46.90 -7.69
C THR A 325 32.45 -48.33 -7.28
N THR A 326 32.05 -49.26 -8.18
CA THR A 326 32.16 -50.69 -7.97
C THR A 326 33.40 -51.20 -8.71
N ARG A 327 34.22 -52.04 -8.03
CA ARG A 327 35.38 -52.78 -8.57
C ARG A 327 35.28 -54.24 -8.20
N LYS A 328 35.54 -55.13 -9.18
CA LYS A 328 35.58 -56.57 -8.98
C LYS A 328 36.98 -57.09 -9.21
N TYR A 329 37.58 -57.63 -8.16
CA TYR A 329 38.94 -58.14 -8.19
C TYR A 329 38.89 -59.67 -8.04
N GLN A 330 39.62 -60.37 -8.91
CA GLN A 330 39.87 -61.81 -8.80
C GLN A 330 41.37 -62.02 -8.55
N ILE A 331 41.69 -62.56 -7.36
CA ILE A 331 43.10 -62.77 -6.94
C ILE A 331 43.38 -64.25 -6.93
N ARG A 332 44.16 -64.70 -7.89
CA ARG A 332 44.55 -66.09 -8.06
C ARG A 332 46.01 -66.22 -7.61
N SER A 333 46.25 -66.66 -6.39
CA SER A 333 47.56 -67.05 -5.89
C SER A 333 47.97 -68.42 -6.42
#